data_aafe533c92fb4c352c6da15984da97ba
#
_entry.id   aafe533c92fb4c352c6da15984da97ba
#
_cell.length_a   1.000
_cell.length_b   1.000
_cell.length_c   1.000
_cell.angle_alpha   90.00
_cell.angle_beta   90.00
_cell.angle_gamma   90.00
#
_symmetry.space_group_name_H-M   'P 1'
#
loop_
_entity.id
_entity.type
_entity.pdbx_description
1 polymer ?
#
loop_
_entity_poly.entity_id
_entity_poly.type
_entity_poly.pdbx_seq_one_letter_code
_entity_poly.pdbx_strand_id
1 'polypeptide(L)'
;MRNEEKGGAMFPLEPREAPFSDIGVNVRVVWPGDPNALYHSEGVQEGFLVLSGKCTLIVEEEERPLLQWDYFHCPAGTRHVIVGAGDGPCAILMIGARPDVDVRYPVSPAAAKYGASAAKETDEPDEAYADWPGEYLPIRLAWPFDSDANPRQ
;
A
#
# COMPACT_ATOMS: atom_id res chain seq x y z
N MET A 1 -0.99 -1.80 12.64
CA MET A 1 -0.40 -0.45 12.77
C MET A 1 -1.14 0.49 11.82
N ARG A 2 -1.28 1.73 12.19
CA ARG A 2 -1.92 2.77 11.38
C ARG A 2 -1.12 4.06 11.45
N ASN A 3 -1.00 4.75 10.31
CA ASN A 3 -0.55 6.13 10.22
C ASN A 3 -1.79 7.01 9.95
N GLU A 4 -2.05 7.96 10.81
CA GLU A 4 -3.24 8.82 10.71
C GLU A 4 -3.10 9.94 9.68
N GLU A 5 -1.87 10.30 9.33
CA GLU A 5 -1.60 11.35 8.35
C GLU A 5 -1.57 10.80 6.93
N LYS A 6 -0.90 9.64 6.73
CA LYS A 6 -0.73 9.06 5.40
C LYS A 6 -0.33 7.59 5.46
N GLY A 7 -0.66 6.81 4.44
CA GLY A 7 -0.27 5.40 4.35
C GLY A 7 -1.26 4.43 4.95
N GLY A 8 -2.33 4.92 5.58
CA GLY A 8 -3.40 4.08 6.09
C GLY A 8 -2.98 3.13 7.21
N ALA A 9 -3.53 1.92 7.21
CA ALA A 9 -3.25 0.90 8.22
C ALA A 9 -2.71 -0.39 7.59
N MET A 10 -1.84 -1.08 8.32
CA MET A 10 -1.24 -2.34 7.92
C MET A 10 -1.40 -3.40 9.01
N PHE A 11 -1.87 -4.56 8.64
CA PHE A 11 -2.10 -5.72 9.50
C PHE A 11 -1.34 -6.92 8.96
N PRO A 12 -0.09 -7.18 9.43
CA PRO A 12 0.63 -8.40 9.09
C PRO A 12 -0.17 -9.63 9.53
N LEU A 13 -0.27 -10.64 8.67
CA LEU A 13 -0.93 -11.92 8.95
C LEU A 13 0.05 -13.01 9.36
N GLU A 14 1.28 -12.63 9.62
CA GLU A 14 2.34 -13.51 10.07
C GLU A 14 2.77 -13.19 11.50
N PRO A 15 3.20 -14.18 12.30
CA PRO A 15 3.69 -13.94 13.66
C PRO A 15 4.94 -13.05 13.63
N ARG A 16 5.02 -12.10 14.55
CA ARG A 16 6.17 -11.19 14.65
C ARG A 16 7.48 -11.93 14.93
N GLU A 17 7.42 -12.95 15.79
CA GLU A 17 8.56 -13.74 16.22
C GLU A 17 8.92 -14.87 15.24
N ALA A 18 8.06 -15.16 14.27
CA ALA A 18 8.24 -16.22 13.29
C ALA A 18 7.66 -15.83 11.93
N PRO A 19 8.24 -14.81 11.27
CA PRO A 19 7.77 -14.38 9.96
C PRO A 19 7.95 -15.51 8.93
N PHE A 20 7.11 -15.51 7.90
CA PHE A 20 7.23 -16.48 6.82
C PHE A 20 8.53 -16.25 6.03
N SER A 21 9.19 -17.32 5.61
CA SER A 21 10.49 -17.22 4.92
C SER A 21 10.38 -16.70 3.49
N ASP A 22 9.37 -17.17 2.75
CA ASP A 22 9.32 -17.02 1.31
C ASP A 22 8.31 -15.96 0.82
N ILE A 23 7.37 -15.61 1.68
CA ILE A 23 6.33 -14.61 1.39
C ILE A 23 6.08 -13.69 2.59
N GLY A 24 5.66 -12.46 2.30
CA GLY A 24 5.03 -11.56 3.27
C GLY A 24 3.53 -11.47 2.97
N VAL A 25 2.71 -11.51 4.01
CA VAL A 25 1.25 -11.43 3.87
C VAL A 25 0.71 -10.39 4.84
N ASN A 26 -0.02 -9.42 4.32
CA ASN A 26 -0.67 -8.41 5.16
C ASN A 26 -2.02 -7.96 4.56
N VAL A 27 -2.86 -7.37 5.39
CA VAL A 27 -3.99 -6.58 4.94
C VAL A 27 -3.64 -5.11 5.08
N ARG A 28 -3.74 -4.39 3.99
CA ARG A 28 -3.62 -2.94 3.96
C ARG A 28 -5.01 -2.31 3.92
N VAL A 29 -5.23 -1.27 4.73
CA VAL A 29 -6.44 -0.46 4.67
C VAL A 29 -6.04 0.96 4.34
N VAL A 30 -6.61 1.50 3.27
CA VAL A 30 -6.39 2.88 2.82
C VAL A 30 -7.72 3.62 2.75
N TRP A 31 -7.71 4.90 3.12
CA TRP A 31 -8.87 5.78 3.01
C TRP A 31 -8.86 6.53 1.67
N PRO A 32 -9.99 7.12 1.25
CA PRO A 32 -10.03 7.87 -0.01
C PRO A 32 -8.93 8.93 -0.10
N GLY A 33 -8.12 8.86 -1.15
CA GLY A 33 -6.99 9.74 -1.41
C GLY A 33 -5.69 9.34 -0.72
N ASP A 34 -5.70 8.37 0.22
CA ASP A 34 -4.48 7.92 0.88
C ASP A 34 -3.77 6.84 0.04
N PRO A 35 -2.48 7.01 -0.27
CA PRO A 35 -1.68 5.96 -0.86
C PRO A 35 -1.21 4.95 0.20
N ASN A 36 -1.04 3.68 -0.19
CA ASN A 36 -0.48 2.66 0.68
C ASN A 36 1.03 2.80 0.92
N ALA A 37 1.73 3.43 -0.02
CA ALA A 37 3.18 3.57 -0.04
C ALA A 37 3.57 4.69 -1.02
N LEU A 38 4.86 4.90 -1.25
CA LEU A 38 5.35 5.61 -2.42
C LEU A 38 5.31 4.70 -3.65
N TYR A 39 5.16 5.30 -4.83
CA TYR A 39 5.29 4.63 -6.11
C TYR A 39 6.66 3.98 -6.23
N HIS A 40 6.68 2.68 -6.46
CA HIS A 40 7.91 1.90 -6.44
C HIS A 40 7.81 0.66 -7.32
N SER A 41 8.94 0.01 -7.54
CA SER A 41 9.02 -1.33 -8.08
C SER A 41 9.87 -2.20 -7.17
N GLU A 42 9.54 -3.49 -7.13
CA GLU A 42 10.32 -4.50 -6.41
C GLU A 42 10.88 -5.53 -7.39
N GLY A 43 12.06 -6.08 -7.08
CA GLY A 43 12.69 -7.15 -7.86
C GLY A 43 12.01 -8.52 -7.70
N VAL A 44 10.87 -8.57 -7.01
CA VAL A 44 10.06 -9.76 -6.74
C VAL A 44 8.62 -9.54 -7.15
N GLN A 45 7.87 -10.62 -7.29
CA GLN A 45 6.44 -10.53 -7.62
C GLN A 45 5.59 -10.27 -6.39
N GLU A 46 4.46 -9.61 -6.60
CA GLU A 46 3.44 -9.34 -5.60
C GLU A 46 2.04 -9.67 -6.13
N GLY A 47 1.09 -9.78 -5.23
CA GLY A 47 -0.32 -9.96 -5.55
C GLY A 47 -1.20 -9.13 -4.63
N PHE A 48 -2.23 -8.50 -5.20
CA PHE A 48 -3.16 -7.62 -4.49
C PHE A 48 -4.58 -8.05 -4.78
N LEU A 49 -5.33 -8.40 -3.73
CA LEU A 49 -6.76 -8.72 -3.80
C LEU A 49 -7.57 -7.70 -3.01
N VAL A 50 -8.47 -7.00 -3.68
CA VAL A 50 -9.38 -6.08 -3.01
C VAL A 50 -10.45 -6.87 -2.25
N LEU A 51 -10.41 -6.81 -0.92
CA LEU A 51 -11.35 -7.50 -0.04
C LEU A 51 -12.64 -6.70 0.15
N SER A 52 -12.54 -5.38 0.20
CA SER A 52 -13.67 -4.48 0.44
C SER A 52 -13.34 -3.07 -0.05
N GLY A 53 -14.36 -2.33 -0.47
CA GLY A 53 -14.21 -0.95 -0.92
C GLY A 53 -13.68 -0.82 -2.34
N LYS A 54 -13.05 0.31 -2.62
CA LYS A 54 -12.51 0.68 -3.93
C LYS A 54 -11.14 1.31 -3.78
N CYS A 55 -10.25 1.08 -4.73
CA CYS A 55 -8.99 1.78 -4.82
C CYS A 55 -8.62 2.10 -6.27
N THR A 56 -7.63 2.96 -6.44
CA THR A 56 -7.00 3.24 -7.72
C THR A 56 -5.60 2.64 -7.69
N LEU A 57 -5.32 1.72 -8.60
CA LEU A 57 -3.99 1.23 -8.88
C LEU A 57 -3.34 2.19 -9.88
N ILE A 58 -2.19 2.75 -9.50
CA ILE A 58 -1.31 3.45 -10.46
C ILE A 58 -0.23 2.46 -10.84
N VAL A 59 -0.20 2.05 -12.09
CA VAL A 59 0.73 1.05 -12.63
C VAL A 59 1.30 1.55 -13.95
N GLU A 60 2.63 1.61 -14.05
CA GLU A 60 3.34 2.11 -15.24
C GLU A 60 2.80 3.46 -15.73
N GLU A 61 2.56 4.40 -14.78
CA GLU A 61 1.99 5.74 -15.00
C GLU A 61 0.50 5.77 -15.43
N GLU A 62 -0.18 4.62 -15.49
CA GLU A 62 -1.60 4.54 -15.79
C GLU A 62 -2.44 4.34 -14.52
N GLU A 63 -3.56 5.04 -14.41
CA GLU A 63 -4.54 4.85 -13.34
C GLU A 63 -5.56 3.78 -13.76
N ARG A 64 -5.79 2.79 -12.89
CA ARG A 64 -6.77 1.72 -13.09
C ARG A 64 -7.63 1.56 -11.84
N PRO A 65 -8.97 1.61 -11.95
CA PRO A 65 -9.84 1.34 -10.82
C PRO A 65 -9.79 -0.15 -10.47
N LEU A 66 -9.71 -0.46 -9.18
CA LEU A 66 -9.91 -1.80 -8.64
C LEU A 66 -11.12 -1.79 -7.70
N LEU A 67 -12.00 -2.75 -7.89
CA LEU A 67 -13.21 -2.97 -7.11
C LEU A 67 -13.07 -4.23 -6.25
N GLN A 68 -13.99 -4.43 -5.32
CA GLN A 68 -14.06 -5.64 -4.50
C GLN A 68 -13.96 -6.90 -5.38
N TRP A 69 -13.07 -7.81 -4.99
CA TRP A 69 -12.71 -9.07 -5.63
C TRP A 69 -11.84 -8.95 -6.89
N ASP A 70 -11.47 -7.75 -7.31
CA ASP A 70 -10.43 -7.61 -8.32
C ASP A 70 -9.08 -8.06 -7.74
N TYR A 71 -8.35 -8.83 -8.53
CA TYR A 71 -7.00 -9.28 -8.23
C TYR A 71 -6.01 -8.74 -9.26
N PHE A 72 -4.94 -8.15 -8.78
CA PHE A 72 -3.84 -7.69 -9.60
C PHE A 72 -2.57 -8.49 -9.27
N HIS A 73 -2.04 -9.19 -10.29
CA HIS A 73 -0.71 -9.77 -10.22
C HIS A 73 0.32 -8.76 -10.69
N CYS A 74 1.26 -8.44 -9.80
CA CYS A 74 2.34 -7.49 -10.05
C CYS A 74 3.64 -8.26 -10.32
N PRO A 75 4.07 -8.42 -11.58
CA PRO A 75 5.35 -9.04 -11.89
C PRO A 75 6.52 -8.23 -11.31
N ALA A 76 7.65 -8.90 -11.08
CA ALA A 76 8.87 -8.24 -10.66
C ALA A 76 9.24 -7.07 -11.60
N GLY A 77 9.66 -5.96 -11.03
CA GLY A 77 10.04 -4.74 -11.75
C GLY A 77 8.88 -3.86 -12.19
N THR A 78 7.63 -4.24 -11.96
CA THR A 78 6.45 -3.42 -12.29
C THR A 78 6.33 -2.25 -11.31
N ARG A 79 6.30 -1.03 -11.83
CA ARG A 79 6.16 0.19 -11.02
C ARG A 79 4.70 0.42 -10.66
N HIS A 80 4.42 0.59 -9.38
CA HIS A 80 3.05 0.71 -8.92
C HIS A 80 2.91 1.40 -7.55
N VAL A 81 1.69 1.81 -7.24
CA VAL A 81 1.18 2.21 -5.93
C VAL A 81 -0.34 2.09 -5.92
N ILE A 82 -0.92 1.86 -4.76
CA ILE A 82 -2.38 1.81 -4.59
C ILE A 82 -2.83 3.01 -3.75
N VAL A 83 -3.90 3.66 -4.20
CA VAL A 83 -4.51 4.81 -3.53
C VAL A 83 -5.96 4.49 -3.23
N GLY A 84 -6.42 4.77 -2.02
CA GLY A 84 -7.82 4.61 -1.65
C GLY A 84 -8.74 5.48 -2.53
N ALA A 85 -9.92 4.97 -2.85
CA ALA A 85 -10.92 5.65 -3.67
C ALA A 85 -12.32 5.44 -3.13
N GLY A 86 -13.32 6.09 -3.74
CA GLY A 86 -14.71 6.00 -3.29
C GLY A 86 -14.99 6.82 -2.03
N ASP A 87 -15.98 6.39 -1.24
CA ASP A 87 -16.51 7.16 -0.11
C ASP A 87 -16.08 6.61 1.26
N GLY A 88 -15.31 5.52 1.28
CA GLY A 88 -14.90 4.86 2.50
C GLY A 88 -13.59 4.08 2.34
N PRO A 89 -13.17 3.37 3.40
CA PRO A 89 -11.92 2.62 3.38
C PRO A 89 -11.94 1.47 2.37
N CYS A 90 -10.78 1.19 1.81
CA CYS A 90 -10.52 0.02 0.98
C CYS A 90 -9.58 -0.92 1.72
N ALA A 91 -9.96 -2.19 1.82
CA ALA A 91 -9.14 -3.25 2.39
C ALA A 91 -8.56 -4.12 1.28
N ILE A 92 -7.26 -4.37 1.33
CA ILE A 92 -6.53 -5.07 0.28
C ILE A 92 -5.64 -6.13 0.94
N LEU A 93 -5.81 -7.39 0.53
CA LEU A 93 -4.84 -8.44 0.86
C LEU A 93 -3.63 -8.26 -0.05
N MET A 94 -2.46 -8.14 0.56
CA MET A 94 -1.18 -8.01 -0.14
C MET A 94 -0.29 -9.19 0.18
N ILE A 95 0.25 -9.80 -0.86
CA ILE A 95 1.18 -10.92 -0.77
C ILE A 95 2.39 -10.55 -1.61
N GLY A 96 3.58 -10.53 -1.00
CA GLY A 96 4.84 -10.28 -1.69
C GLY A 96 5.80 -11.44 -1.52
N ALA A 97 6.56 -11.76 -2.54
CA ALA A 97 7.63 -12.73 -2.44
C ALA A 97 8.80 -12.15 -1.61
N ARG A 98 9.58 -13.06 -1.00
CA ARG A 98 10.82 -12.80 -0.25
C ARG A 98 11.88 -13.81 -0.71
N PRO A 99 13.14 -13.66 -0.37
CA PRO A 99 13.91 -12.53 0.15
C PRO A 99 14.50 -11.67 -0.98
N ASP A 100 15.39 -10.76 -0.64
CA ASP A 100 16.21 -9.98 -1.57
C ASP A 100 15.39 -9.03 -2.47
N VAL A 101 14.58 -8.19 -1.81
CA VAL A 101 13.79 -7.18 -2.50
C VAL A 101 14.71 -6.05 -2.96
N ASP A 102 14.96 -5.98 -4.27
CA ASP A 102 15.58 -4.83 -4.91
C ASP A 102 14.46 -3.80 -5.16
N VAL A 103 14.37 -2.80 -4.30
CA VAL A 103 13.34 -1.77 -4.39
C VAL A 103 13.84 -0.52 -5.09
N ARG A 104 13.00 0.10 -5.92
CA ARG A 104 13.29 1.38 -6.58
C ARG A 104 12.10 2.32 -6.47
N TYR A 105 12.40 3.58 -6.21
CA TYR A 105 11.42 4.66 -6.08
C TYR A 105 11.62 5.70 -7.20
N PRO A 106 11.05 5.48 -8.39
CA PRO A 106 11.11 6.48 -9.46
C PRO A 106 10.19 7.65 -9.17
N VAL A 107 10.48 8.80 -9.75
CA VAL A 107 9.55 9.93 -9.78
C VAL A 107 8.39 9.59 -10.72
N SER A 108 7.16 9.78 -10.23
CA SER A 108 5.94 9.50 -10.99
C SER A 108 4.99 10.70 -10.99
N PRO A 109 4.77 11.34 -12.14
CA PRO A 109 3.75 12.39 -12.27
C PRO A 109 2.33 11.91 -11.91
N ALA A 110 1.98 10.66 -12.28
CA ALA A 110 0.68 10.08 -11.96
C ALA A 110 0.48 9.90 -10.45
N ALA A 111 1.48 9.37 -9.75
CA ALA A 111 1.43 9.16 -8.31
C ALA A 111 1.57 10.47 -7.50
N ALA A 112 2.25 11.48 -8.06
CA ALA A 112 2.44 12.78 -7.42
C ALA A 112 1.14 13.51 -7.10
N LYS A 113 0.07 13.29 -7.88
CA LYS A 113 -1.28 13.83 -7.64
C LYS A 113 -1.84 13.42 -6.27
N TYR A 114 -1.41 12.28 -5.76
CA TYR A 114 -1.80 11.72 -4.48
C TYR A 114 -0.72 11.86 -3.40
N GLY A 115 0.34 12.61 -3.71
CA GLY A 115 1.51 12.70 -2.85
C GLY A 115 2.24 11.37 -2.68
N ALA A 116 2.15 10.48 -3.64
CA ALA A 116 2.69 9.12 -3.60
C ALA A 116 3.94 8.94 -4.45
N SER A 117 4.60 10.02 -4.89
CA SER A 117 5.85 9.97 -5.65
C SER A 117 7.03 10.37 -4.75
N ALA A 118 8.15 9.70 -4.91
CA ALA A 118 9.41 10.19 -4.37
C ALA A 118 9.77 11.55 -4.99
N ALA A 119 10.47 12.40 -4.23
CA ALA A 119 10.90 13.71 -4.70
C ALA A 119 12.01 13.61 -5.76
N LYS A 120 12.83 12.58 -5.68
CA LYS A 120 13.86 12.21 -6.64
C LYS A 120 13.93 10.70 -6.76
N GLU A 121 14.45 10.20 -7.88
CA GLU A 121 14.69 8.78 -8.07
C GLU A 121 15.76 8.28 -7.07
N THR A 122 15.45 7.19 -6.38
CA THR A 122 16.37 6.56 -5.41
C THR A 122 16.03 5.07 -5.24
N ASP A 123 17.01 4.28 -4.82
CA ASP A 123 16.85 2.90 -4.36
C ASP A 123 16.97 2.76 -2.83
N GLU A 124 17.16 3.88 -2.13
CA GLU A 124 17.27 3.93 -0.68
C GLU A 124 15.91 4.29 -0.03
N PRO A 125 15.27 3.36 0.70
CA PRO A 125 13.98 3.62 1.34
C PRO A 125 13.98 4.82 2.28
N ASP A 126 15.01 4.98 3.09
CA ASP A 126 15.11 6.10 4.05
C ASP A 126 15.15 7.46 3.34
N GLU A 127 15.76 7.51 2.16
CA GLU A 127 15.81 8.70 1.32
C GLU A 127 14.44 8.97 0.66
N ALA A 128 13.81 7.93 0.14
CA ALA A 128 12.50 8.04 -0.50
C ALA A 128 11.42 8.52 0.48
N TYR A 129 11.43 8.01 1.70
CA TYR A 129 10.43 8.31 2.75
C TYR A 129 10.83 9.43 3.71
N ALA A 130 11.91 10.18 3.44
CA ALA A 130 12.40 11.24 4.34
C ALA A 130 11.31 12.27 4.70
N ASP A 131 10.44 12.60 3.76
CA ASP A 131 9.34 13.57 3.95
C ASP A 131 7.97 12.89 4.15
N TRP A 132 7.93 11.56 4.39
CA TRP A 132 6.67 10.86 4.63
C TRP A 132 6.11 11.23 6.00
N PRO A 133 4.88 11.80 6.07
CA PRO A 133 4.37 12.34 7.33
C PRO A 133 3.86 11.24 8.26
N GLY A 134 3.86 11.55 9.55
CA GLY A 134 3.26 10.74 10.60
C GLY A 134 4.07 9.51 10.99
N GLU A 135 3.53 8.78 11.95
CA GLU A 135 4.11 7.54 12.49
C GLU A 135 3.09 6.40 12.45
N TYR A 136 3.57 5.15 12.31
CA TYR A 136 2.72 3.97 12.42
C TYR A 136 2.54 3.57 13.89
N LEU A 137 1.34 3.79 14.42
CA LEU A 137 0.97 3.44 15.79
C LEU A 137 0.17 2.13 15.84
N PRO A 138 0.30 1.34 16.94
CA PRO A 138 -0.53 0.15 17.13
C PRO A 138 -2.01 0.51 17.21
N ILE A 139 -2.84 -0.19 16.46
CA ILE A 139 -4.30 -0.06 16.53
C ILE A 139 -4.98 -1.42 16.50
N ARG A 140 -6.25 -1.47 16.97
CA ARG A 140 -7.20 -2.53 16.65
C ARG A 140 -8.21 -2.00 15.66
N LEU A 141 -8.45 -2.76 14.58
CA LEU A 141 -9.62 -2.55 13.73
C LEU A 141 -10.64 -3.65 14.00
N ALA A 142 -11.91 -3.27 14.12
CA ALA A 142 -12.99 -4.23 14.09
C ALA A 142 -13.21 -4.73 12.64
N TRP A 143 -13.44 -6.02 12.48
CA TRP A 143 -13.79 -6.63 11.21
C TRP A 143 -15.24 -7.14 11.28
N PRO A 144 -16.07 -6.99 10.24
CA PRO A 144 -15.85 -6.17 9.03
C PRO A 144 -15.73 -4.69 9.40
N PHE A 145 -14.98 -3.92 8.62
CA PHE A 145 -14.75 -2.51 8.92
C PHE A 145 -16.07 -1.80 9.17
N ASP A 146 -16.29 -1.43 10.41
CA ASP A 146 -17.45 -0.66 10.77
C ASP A 146 -17.32 0.72 10.11
N SER A 147 -18.27 1.05 9.24
CA SER A 147 -18.30 2.35 8.56
C SER A 147 -18.40 3.50 9.55
N ASP A 148 -18.89 3.21 10.77
CA ASP A 148 -19.01 4.17 11.87
C ASP A 148 -17.71 4.36 12.65
N ALA A 149 -16.75 3.44 12.49
CA ALA A 149 -15.41 3.60 13.03
C ALA A 149 -14.53 4.41 12.08
N ASN A 150 -15.01 5.59 11.65
CA ASN A 150 -14.15 6.55 10.95
C ASN A 150 -13.12 7.07 11.94
N PRO A 151 -11.85 6.69 11.80
CA PRO A 151 -10.82 7.08 12.76
C PRO A 151 -10.41 8.56 12.62
N ARG A 152 -11.05 9.30 11.73
CA ARG A 152 -10.86 10.75 11.54
C ARG A 152 -11.97 11.58 12.17
N GLN A 153 -12.78 11.02 13.09
CA GLN A 153 -13.72 11.74 13.95
C GLN A 153 -13.18 11.81 15.38
#